data_d551ce946689bf2d4bedb9ffd6607d3d
#
_entry.id   d551ce946689bf2d4bedb9ffd6607d3d
#
_cell.length_a   1.000
_cell.length_b   1.000
_cell.length_c   1.000
_cell.angle_alpha   90.00
_cell.angle_beta   90.00
_cell.angle_gamma   90.00
#
_symmetry.space_group_name_H-M   'P 1'
#
loop_
_entity.id
_entity.type
_entity.pdbx_description
1 polymer ?
#
loop_
_entity_poly.entity_id
_entity_poly.type
_entity_poly.pdbx_seq_one_letter_code
_entity_poly.pdbx_strand_id
1 'polypeptide(L)'
;EFRPGFSSGSRTATDNSELYNSTKWRKFRRLYIVDNPLCEECKRNDKITEGKDIDHITPIRFGGEPFDFNNLQTLCKTCHNKKSGREAHQ
;
A
#
# COMPACT_ATOMS: atom_id res chain seq x y z
N GLU A 1 10.08 4.13 -16.36
CA GLU A 1 10.33 4.36 -16.56
C GLU A 1 10.34 4.49 -16.43
N PHE A 2 10.22 4.58 -16.20
CA PHE A 2 10.45 4.95 -16.17
C PHE A 2 10.37 5.18 -16.43
N ARG A 3 10.00 5.44 -16.57
CA ARG A 3 10.03 5.96 -16.88
C ARG A 3 9.90 6.29 -17.32
N PRO A 4 9.75 6.58 -17.57
CA PRO A 4 9.60 7.16 -17.96
C PRO A 4 9.29 7.46 -18.14
N GLY A 5 9.07 7.65 -18.44
CA GLY A 5 8.86 8.24 -18.77
C GLY A 5 8.25 8.41 -18.68
N PHE A 6 8.05 8.93 -18.65
CA PHE A 6 7.64 9.44 -18.57
C PHE A 6 7.01 9.98 -18.65
N SER A 7 6.65 9.94 -19.23
CA SER A 7 6.13 10.71 -19.44
C SER A 7 5.74 11.41 -18.97
N SER A 8 5.39 11.82 -19.36
CA SER A 8 4.97 12.76 -19.00
C SER A 8 4.16 13.05 -18.31
N GLY A 9 4.31 13.38 -18.21
CA GLY A 9 3.79 13.82 -17.54
C GLY A 9 2.86 14.59 -16.99
N SER A 10 1.94 14.74 -17.56
CA SER A 10 0.85 15.47 -17.02
C SER A 10 0.18 14.74 -15.86
N ARG A 11 0.51 13.48 -15.72
CA ARG A 11 -0.07 12.70 -14.65
C ARG A 11 0.50 13.13 -13.31
N THR A 12 -0.35 13.38 -12.35
CA THR A 12 0.11 13.81 -11.05
C THR A 12 0.72 12.67 -10.27
N ALA A 13 1.61 13.00 -9.35
CA ALA A 13 2.26 12.00 -8.51
C ALA A 13 1.28 11.36 -7.53
N THR A 14 0.12 11.97 -7.32
CA THR A 14 -0.87 11.46 -6.37
C THR A 14 -1.90 10.54 -6.99
N ASP A 15 -1.95 10.46 -8.31
CA ASP A 15 -2.94 9.64 -8.99
C ASP A 15 -2.34 8.27 -9.29
N ASN A 16 -2.64 7.31 -8.45
CA ASN A 16 -2.11 5.96 -8.57
C ASN A 16 -3.18 4.93 -8.95
N SER A 17 -4.30 5.40 -9.50
CA SER A 17 -5.41 4.51 -9.80
C SER A 17 -5.05 3.43 -10.82
N GLU A 18 -4.22 3.77 -11.81
CA GLU A 18 -3.78 2.77 -12.78
C GLU A 18 -2.96 1.67 -12.13
N LEU A 19 -2.10 2.04 -11.19
CA LEU A 19 -1.32 1.07 -10.45
C LEU A 19 -2.21 0.11 -9.68
N TYR A 20 -3.14 0.65 -8.90
CA TYR A 20 -3.98 -0.16 -8.03
C TYR A 20 -4.96 -1.02 -8.80
N ASN A 21 -5.26 -0.66 -10.05
CA ASN A 21 -6.13 -1.44 -10.89
C ASN A 21 -5.38 -2.40 -11.79
N SER A 22 -4.06 -2.42 -11.74
CA SER A 22 -3.27 -3.27 -12.61
C SER A 22 -3.30 -4.72 -12.14
N THR A 23 -3.16 -5.63 -13.09
CA THR A 23 -3.05 -7.05 -12.78
C THR A 23 -1.80 -7.33 -11.97
N LYS A 24 -0.71 -6.63 -12.30
CA LYS A 24 0.56 -6.79 -11.59
C LYS A 24 0.40 -6.48 -10.11
N TRP A 25 -0.26 -5.37 -9.79
CA TRP A 25 -0.48 -4.98 -8.39
C TRP A 25 -1.37 -5.98 -7.66
N ARG A 26 -2.46 -6.44 -8.31
CA ARG A 26 -3.35 -7.39 -7.69
C ARG A 26 -2.65 -8.71 -7.35
N LYS A 27 -1.80 -9.19 -8.26
CA LYS A 27 -1.03 -10.40 -8.01
C LYS A 27 -0.01 -10.19 -6.89
N PHE A 28 0.65 -9.05 -6.92
CA PHE A 28 1.67 -8.72 -5.94
C PHE A 28 1.11 -8.69 -4.52
N ARG A 29 0.00 -7.97 -4.33
CA ARG A 29 -0.60 -7.88 -3.00
C ARG A 29 -1.18 -9.20 -2.54
N ARG A 30 -1.65 -10.02 -3.47
CA ARG A 30 -2.17 -11.34 -3.12
C ARG A 30 -1.06 -12.24 -2.60
N LEU A 31 0.10 -12.20 -3.23
CA LEU A 31 1.26 -12.94 -2.74
C LEU A 31 1.64 -12.49 -1.33
N TYR A 32 1.60 -11.21 -1.11
CA TYR A 32 1.96 -10.68 0.21
C TYR A 32 0.98 -11.14 1.30
N ILE A 33 -0.31 -11.06 1.03
CA ILE A 33 -1.30 -11.37 2.06
C ILE A 33 -1.35 -12.86 2.41
N VAL A 34 -0.96 -13.72 1.49
CA VAL A 34 -0.88 -15.15 1.77
C VAL A 34 0.12 -15.42 2.90
N ASP A 35 1.25 -14.72 2.89
CA ASP A 35 2.28 -14.89 3.92
C ASP A 35 2.05 -13.98 5.12
N ASN A 36 1.22 -12.96 5.00
CA ASN A 36 1.00 -11.97 6.06
C ASN A 36 -0.50 -11.68 6.20
N PRO A 37 -1.28 -12.66 6.67
CA PRO A 37 -2.75 -12.52 6.68
C PRO A 37 -3.30 -11.67 7.82
N LEU A 38 -2.51 -11.40 8.83
CA LEU A 38 -2.99 -10.66 10.00
C LEU A 38 -2.61 -9.20 9.94
N CYS A 39 -3.46 -8.34 10.54
CA CYS A 39 -3.16 -6.92 10.64
C CYS A 39 -1.86 -6.72 11.40
N GLU A 40 -0.89 -6.09 10.76
CA GLU A 40 0.43 -5.94 11.38
C GLU A 40 0.42 -4.88 12.47
N GLU A 41 -0.43 -3.88 12.33
CA GLU A 41 -0.56 -2.87 13.38
C GLU A 41 -1.20 -3.46 14.64
N CYS A 42 -2.25 -4.25 14.48
CA CYS A 42 -2.86 -4.93 15.62
C CYS A 42 -1.89 -5.89 16.27
N LYS A 43 -1.07 -6.55 15.46
CA LYS A 43 -0.08 -7.48 15.95
C LYS A 43 0.96 -6.78 16.83
N ARG A 44 1.36 -5.56 16.45
CA ARG A 44 2.26 -4.77 17.27
C ARG A 44 1.63 -4.38 18.61
N ASN A 45 0.30 -4.39 18.68
CA ASN A 45 -0.43 -4.08 19.90
C ASN A 45 -0.95 -5.34 20.59
N ASP A 46 -0.35 -6.49 20.30
CA ASP A 46 -0.69 -7.79 20.90
C ASP A 46 -2.11 -8.22 20.63
N LYS A 47 -2.65 -7.84 19.47
CA LYS A 47 -3.98 -8.25 19.05
C LYS A 47 -3.87 -9.10 17.79
N ILE A 48 -4.78 -10.05 17.66
CA ILE A 48 -4.88 -10.91 16.48
C ILE A 48 -6.12 -10.48 15.72
N THR A 49 -5.90 -9.80 14.60
CA THR A 49 -7.00 -9.30 13.76
C THR A 49 -6.70 -9.66 12.32
N GLU A 50 -7.67 -10.24 11.65
CA GLU A 50 -7.53 -10.57 10.24
C GLU A 50 -7.32 -9.30 9.42
N GLY A 51 -6.32 -9.34 8.53
CA GLY A 51 -6.06 -8.20 7.66
C GLY A 51 -7.02 -8.18 6.48
N LYS A 52 -7.31 -6.99 6.00
CA LYS A 52 -8.20 -6.80 4.87
C LYS A 52 -7.53 -6.08 3.72
N ASP A 53 -6.65 -5.15 4.03
CA ASP A 53 -6.05 -4.29 3.03
C ASP A 53 -4.54 -4.38 3.08
N ILE A 54 -3.90 -4.31 1.93
CA ILE A 54 -2.45 -4.21 1.84
C ILE A 54 -2.11 -2.75 1.61
N ASP A 55 -1.25 -2.23 2.44
CA ASP A 55 -0.92 -0.81 2.46
C ASP A 55 0.58 -0.62 2.23
N HIS A 56 0.95 0.52 1.67
CA HIS A 56 2.35 0.89 1.54
C HIS A 56 2.79 1.62 2.80
N ILE A 57 3.83 1.10 3.45
CA ILE A 57 4.35 1.73 4.67
C ILE A 57 4.73 3.17 4.39
N THR A 58 5.52 3.38 3.34
CA THR A 58 5.78 4.71 2.81
C THR A 58 4.89 4.89 1.60
N PRO A 59 3.95 5.84 1.63
CA PRO A 59 3.05 6.05 0.49
C PRO A 59 3.82 6.33 -0.80
N ILE A 60 3.26 5.89 -1.91
CA ILE A 60 3.89 6.08 -3.22
C ILE A 60 4.13 7.56 -3.48
N ARG A 61 3.19 8.42 -3.10
CA ARG A 61 3.31 9.87 -3.32
C ARG A 61 4.46 10.47 -2.51
N PHE A 62 4.95 9.76 -1.50
CA PHE A 62 6.09 10.19 -0.69
C PHE A 62 7.35 9.42 -1.04
N GLY A 63 7.37 8.77 -2.19
CA GLY A 63 8.56 8.08 -2.68
C GLY A 63 8.63 6.60 -2.34
N GLY A 64 7.57 6.01 -1.80
CA GLY A 64 7.57 4.59 -1.49
C GLY A 64 7.54 3.74 -2.74
N GLU A 65 8.23 2.61 -2.69
CA GLU A 65 8.25 1.66 -3.80
C GLU A 65 6.97 0.84 -3.82
N PRO A 66 6.24 0.82 -4.95
CA PRO A 66 4.98 0.07 -5.00
C PRO A 66 5.14 -1.43 -5.01
N PHE A 67 6.27 -1.95 -5.52
CA PHE A 67 6.47 -3.39 -5.68
C PHE A 67 7.62 -3.90 -4.82
N ASP A 68 7.67 -3.48 -3.57
CA ASP A 68 8.69 -3.90 -2.62
C ASP A 68 7.99 -4.47 -1.41
N PHE A 69 8.14 -5.78 -1.17
CA PHE A 69 7.53 -6.43 -0.01
C PHE A 69 7.92 -5.76 1.30
N ASN A 70 9.10 -5.17 1.36
CA ASN A 70 9.55 -4.48 2.57
C ASN A 70 8.81 -3.16 2.80
N ASN A 71 8.11 -2.67 1.80
CA ASN A 71 7.31 -1.45 1.90
C ASN A 71 5.83 -1.75 2.00
N LEU A 72 5.45 -2.99 2.24
CA LEU A 72 4.05 -3.38 2.36
C LEU A 72 3.73 -3.77 3.79
N GLN A 73 2.47 -3.63 4.14
CA GLN A 73 1.96 -4.16 5.40
C GLN A 73 0.49 -4.49 5.23
N THR A 74 0.04 -5.50 5.97
CA THR A 74 -1.35 -5.90 5.99
C THR A 74 -2.03 -5.15 7.12
N LEU A 75 -3.17 -4.54 6.85
CA LEU A 75 -3.92 -3.80 7.86
C LEU A 75 -5.38 -4.23 7.85
N CYS A 76 -6.00 -4.23 9.02
CA CYS A 76 -7.44 -4.36 9.07
C CYS A 76 -8.07 -3.03 8.67
N LYS A 77 -9.37 -3.06 8.41
CA LYS A 77 -10.07 -1.87 7.93
C LYS A 77 -9.90 -0.67 8.85
N THR A 78 -10.01 -0.90 10.14
CA THR A 78 -9.88 0.16 11.13
C THR A 78 -8.50 0.81 11.11
N CYS A 79 -7.45 -0.04 11.12
CA CYS A 79 -6.09 0.48 11.12
C CYS A 79 -5.75 1.19 9.82
N HIS A 80 -6.24 0.65 8.70
CA HIS A 80 -6.03 1.26 7.41
C HIS A 80 -6.66 2.65 7.35
N ASN A 81 -7.88 2.77 7.85
CA ASN A 81 -8.57 4.06 7.87
C ASN A 81 -7.85 5.06 8.76
N LYS A 82 -7.33 4.62 9.90
CA LYS A 82 -6.56 5.50 10.78
C LYS A 82 -5.30 6.03 10.11
N LYS A 83 -4.59 5.14 9.41
CA LYS A 83 -3.38 5.55 8.71
C LYS A 83 -3.70 6.53 7.60
N SER A 84 -4.74 6.26 6.82
CA SER A 84 -5.15 7.15 5.75
C SER A 84 -5.52 8.53 6.28
N GLY A 85 -6.21 8.57 7.42
CA GLY A 85 -6.57 9.84 8.05
C GLY A 85 -5.34 10.63 8.46
N ARG A 86 -4.35 9.96 9.05
CA ARG A 86 -3.11 10.63 9.43
C ARG A 86 -2.38 11.17 8.22
N GLU A 87 -2.32 10.40 7.14
CA GLU A 87 -1.62 10.82 5.93
C GLU A 87 -2.31 11.99 5.25
N ALA A 88 -3.62 12.08 5.38
CA ALA A 88 -4.36 13.16 4.76
C ALA A 88 -4.06 14.52 5.41
N HIS A 89 -3.50 14.51 6.61
CA HIS A 89 -3.20 15.73 7.36
C HIS A 89 -1.72 16.12 7.33
N GLN A 90 -0.96 15.46 6.49
CA GLN A 90 0.46 15.77 6.37
C GLN A 90 0.75 16.73 5.23
#